data_2469e37768f8af00468e0aebe3247c22
#
_entry.id   2469e37768f8af00468e0aebe3247c22
#
_cell.length_a   1.000
_cell.length_b   1.000
_cell.length_c   1.000
_cell.angle_alpha   90.00
_cell.angle_beta   90.00
_cell.angle_gamma   90.00
#
_symmetry.space_group_name_H-M   'P 1'
#
loop_
_entity.id
_entity.type
_entity.pdbx_description
1 polymer ?
#
loop_
_entity_poly.entity_id
_entity_poly.type
_entity_poly.pdbx_seq_one_letter_code
_entity_poly.pdbx_strand_id
1 'polypeptide(L)'
;MSDQNTGNTENKNRMKKFWEDFEKKHPKLAKWLYQIFYFFVFSMGVTLIQYLFFTFLPQVLGKELAGTEFMWPQIQMELFGVPFTWSLLGYNVLCDQTGAVMIGGGLGYFISYEVGSFVAQCINFPLQRNITFKSHGNPFYQAMWYFFAWIAISLVCNGFNNLWMPVAAAYVPPAVYNILVTFITGGVSMVIFFFVFKIIFPEGEKQTKDSV
;
A
#
# COMPACT_ATOMS: atom_id res chain seq x y z
N MET A 1 -21.15 33.02 21.44
CA MET A 1 -20.94 31.80 20.64
C MET A 1 -21.04 32.01 19.12
N SER A 2 -21.15 33.22 18.62
CA SER A 2 -21.34 33.56 17.18
C SER A 2 -20.05 33.88 16.42
N ASP A 3 -18.94 34.25 17.07
CA ASP A 3 -17.75 34.77 16.38
C ASP A 3 -16.77 33.68 15.88
N GLN A 4 -16.84 32.46 16.38
CA GLN A 4 -15.97 31.37 15.90
C GLN A 4 -16.39 30.80 14.53
N ASN A 5 -17.65 30.96 14.14
CA ASN A 5 -18.18 30.38 12.89
C ASN A 5 -17.92 31.28 11.68
N THR A 6 -17.82 32.60 11.85
CA THR A 6 -17.50 33.56 10.78
C THR A 6 -16.04 33.47 10.34
N GLY A 7 -15.10 33.35 11.26
CA GLY A 7 -13.67 33.23 10.93
C GLY A 7 -13.32 31.95 10.17
N ASN A 8 -14.04 30.85 10.44
CA ASN A 8 -13.80 29.58 9.77
C ASN A 8 -14.33 29.59 8.31
N THR A 9 -15.42 30.29 8.06
CA THR A 9 -16.02 30.45 6.72
C THR A 9 -15.15 31.36 5.84
N GLU A 10 -14.62 32.43 6.40
CA GLU A 10 -13.76 33.39 5.70
C GLU A 10 -12.41 32.77 5.31
N ASN A 11 -11.82 31.99 6.20
CA ASN A 11 -10.57 31.26 5.94
C ASN A 11 -10.76 30.18 4.87
N LYS A 12 -11.90 29.48 4.86
CA LYS A 12 -12.28 28.49 3.84
C LYS A 12 -12.44 29.14 2.45
N ASN A 13 -13.06 30.30 2.40
CA ASN A 13 -13.25 31.04 1.14
C ASN A 13 -11.91 31.57 0.60
N ARG A 14 -11.00 32.02 1.47
CA ARG A 14 -9.65 32.47 1.09
C ARG A 14 -8.79 31.34 0.51
N MET A 15 -8.83 30.17 1.15
CA MET A 15 -8.13 28.96 0.64
C MET A 15 -8.68 28.50 -0.70
N LYS A 16 -10.01 28.51 -0.87
CA LYS A 16 -10.66 28.14 -2.13
C LYS A 16 -10.25 29.09 -3.27
N LYS A 17 -10.27 30.40 -3.03
CA LYS A 17 -9.84 31.41 -4.00
C LYS A 17 -8.36 31.27 -4.37
N PHE A 18 -7.50 31.05 -3.38
CA PHE A 18 -6.08 30.79 -3.61
C PHE A 18 -5.85 29.55 -4.50
N TRP A 19 -6.58 28.46 -4.24
CA TRP A 19 -6.48 27.24 -5.05
C TRP A 19 -6.96 27.45 -6.48
N GLU A 20 -8.09 28.15 -6.68
CA GLU A 20 -8.63 28.49 -8.00
C GLU A 20 -7.65 29.36 -8.81
N ASP A 21 -7.00 30.33 -8.17
CA ASP A 21 -5.99 31.19 -8.82
C ASP A 21 -4.71 30.41 -9.16
N PHE A 22 -4.30 29.50 -8.29
CA PHE A 22 -3.17 28.60 -8.52
C PHE A 22 -3.44 27.64 -9.69
N GLU A 23 -4.62 27.04 -9.73
CA GLU A 23 -5.05 26.13 -10.80
C GLU A 23 -5.08 26.82 -12.17
N LYS A 24 -5.54 28.08 -12.21
CA LYS A 24 -5.50 28.89 -13.44
C LYS A 24 -4.08 29.18 -13.91
N LYS A 25 -3.16 29.47 -13.00
CA LYS A 25 -1.75 29.79 -13.33
C LYS A 25 -0.93 28.56 -13.69
N HIS A 26 -1.17 27.44 -13.02
CA HIS A 26 -0.36 26.22 -13.12
C HIS A 26 -1.23 24.96 -13.24
N PRO A 27 -2.04 24.80 -14.31
CA PRO A 27 -3.05 23.75 -14.39
C PRO A 27 -2.46 22.31 -14.34
N LYS A 28 -1.28 22.10 -14.94
CA LYS A 28 -0.62 20.79 -14.89
C LYS A 28 -0.11 20.46 -13.50
N LEU A 29 0.45 21.45 -12.79
CA LEU A 29 0.98 21.25 -11.45
C LEU A 29 -0.16 21.08 -10.42
N ALA A 30 -1.21 21.88 -10.52
CA ALA A 30 -2.39 21.74 -9.65
C ALA A 30 -3.03 20.35 -9.78
N LYS A 31 -3.17 19.85 -11.02
CA LYS A 31 -3.69 18.51 -11.30
C LYS A 31 -2.79 17.43 -10.69
N TRP A 32 -1.47 17.55 -10.84
CA TRP A 32 -0.51 16.60 -10.29
C TRP A 32 -0.54 16.59 -8.76
N LEU A 33 -0.59 17.75 -8.12
CA LEU A 33 -0.73 17.90 -6.67
C LEU A 33 -2.04 17.29 -6.16
N TYR A 34 -3.15 17.50 -6.87
CA TYR A 34 -4.44 16.86 -6.57
C TYR A 34 -4.32 15.34 -6.61
N GLN A 35 -3.73 14.78 -7.65
CA GLN A 35 -3.56 13.33 -7.80
C GLN A 35 -2.69 12.76 -6.68
N ILE A 36 -1.55 13.39 -6.36
CA ILE A 36 -0.69 12.95 -5.27
C ILE A 36 -1.43 13.00 -3.93
N PHE A 37 -2.14 14.08 -3.66
CA PHE A 37 -2.86 14.24 -2.39
C PHE A 37 -3.90 13.13 -2.19
N TYR A 38 -4.79 12.93 -3.15
CA TYR A 38 -5.83 11.89 -3.04
C TYR A 38 -5.24 10.48 -3.08
N PHE A 39 -4.22 10.27 -3.90
CA PHE A 39 -3.49 9.00 -3.91
C PHE A 39 -2.91 8.68 -2.53
N PHE A 40 -2.25 9.64 -1.91
CA PHE A 40 -1.69 9.49 -0.58
C PHE A 40 -2.76 9.21 0.48
N VAL A 41 -3.84 9.99 0.50
CA VAL A 41 -4.95 9.83 1.47
C VAL A 41 -5.57 8.43 1.36
N PHE A 42 -5.88 7.98 0.14
CA PHE A 42 -6.46 6.65 -0.04
C PHE A 42 -5.45 5.53 0.25
N SER A 43 -4.18 5.71 -0.12
CA SER A 43 -3.13 4.75 0.21
C SER A 43 -2.93 4.60 1.72
N MET A 44 -3.02 5.68 2.49
CA MET A 44 -2.98 5.62 3.96
C MET A 44 -4.18 4.85 4.53
N GLY A 45 -5.39 5.06 3.98
CA GLY A 45 -6.57 4.28 4.36
C GLY A 45 -6.41 2.79 4.06
N VAL A 46 -5.89 2.46 2.88
CA VAL A 46 -5.57 1.08 2.48
C VAL A 46 -4.51 0.47 3.38
N THR A 47 -3.46 1.22 3.72
CA THR A 47 -2.41 0.77 4.65
C THR A 47 -2.98 0.46 6.04
N LEU A 48 -3.94 1.24 6.52
CA LEU A 48 -4.62 0.96 7.79
C LEU A 48 -5.40 -0.36 7.74
N ILE A 49 -6.11 -0.63 6.63
CA ILE A 49 -6.82 -1.91 6.43
C ILE A 49 -5.81 -3.07 6.42
N GLN A 50 -4.72 -2.94 5.67
CA GLN A 50 -3.65 -3.94 5.64
C GLN A 50 -3.05 -4.18 7.02
N TYR A 51 -2.79 -3.12 7.80
CA TYR A 51 -2.30 -3.23 9.16
C TYR A 51 -3.21 -4.08 10.06
N LEU A 52 -4.53 -3.89 9.95
CA LEU A 52 -5.49 -4.70 10.70
C LEU A 52 -5.40 -6.19 10.30
N PHE A 53 -5.33 -6.48 9.00
CA PHE A 53 -5.17 -7.86 8.54
C PHE A 53 -3.85 -8.48 8.99
N PHE A 54 -2.73 -7.77 8.84
CA PHE A 54 -1.39 -8.27 9.22
C PHE A 54 -1.25 -8.47 10.72
N THR A 55 -2.01 -7.72 11.52
CA THR A 55 -1.96 -7.82 12.98
C THR A 55 -2.90 -8.91 13.52
N PHE A 56 -4.13 -8.97 13.02
CA PHE A 56 -5.16 -9.82 13.63
C PHE A 56 -5.32 -11.17 12.94
N LEU A 57 -5.21 -11.24 11.62
CA LEU A 57 -5.43 -12.48 10.89
C LEU A 57 -4.38 -13.57 11.23
N PRO A 58 -3.08 -13.28 11.37
CA PRO A 58 -2.11 -14.28 11.82
C PRO A 58 -2.41 -14.86 13.19
N GLN A 59 -3.03 -14.08 14.09
CA GLN A 59 -3.42 -14.56 15.42
C GLN A 59 -4.57 -15.56 15.33
N VAL A 60 -5.52 -15.34 14.41
CA VAL A 60 -6.63 -16.26 14.13
C VAL A 60 -6.13 -17.55 13.48
N LEU A 61 -5.17 -17.44 12.56
CA LEU A 61 -4.56 -18.60 11.87
C LEU A 61 -3.68 -19.44 12.81
N GLY A 62 -3.15 -18.84 13.85
CA GLY A 62 -2.45 -19.52 14.94
C GLY A 62 -0.98 -19.86 14.66
N LYS A 63 -0.32 -20.34 15.72
CA LYS A 63 1.11 -20.66 15.70
C LYS A 63 1.48 -21.83 14.79
N GLU A 64 0.57 -22.74 14.52
CA GLU A 64 0.80 -23.89 13.65
C GLU A 64 1.10 -23.44 12.22
N LEU A 65 0.27 -22.54 11.66
CA LEU A 65 0.51 -21.97 10.34
C LEU A 65 1.68 -20.97 10.33
N ALA A 66 1.94 -20.27 11.43
CA ALA A 66 3.11 -19.40 11.56
C ALA A 66 4.42 -20.21 11.59
N GLY A 67 4.41 -21.45 12.11
CA GLY A 67 5.54 -22.37 12.11
C GLY A 67 5.67 -23.19 10.83
N THR A 68 4.71 -23.08 9.90
CA THR A 68 4.75 -23.81 8.63
C THR A 68 5.58 -23.05 7.61
N GLU A 69 6.62 -23.70 7.09
CA GLU A 69 7.47 -23.12 6.05
C GLU A 69 6.74 -23.13 4.71
N PHE A 70 6.70 -21.97 4.06
CA PHE A 70 6.20 -21.80 2.70
C PHE A 70 7.01 -20.70 1.99
N MET A 71 7.97 -21.13 1.17
CA MET A 71 8.90 -20.20 0.51
C MET A 71 9.33 -20.72 -0.86
N TRP A 72 9.37 -19.86 -1.88
CA TRP A 72 9.89 -20.19 -3.19
C TRP A 72 10.42 -18.95 -3.94
N PRO A 73 11.60 -19.02 -4.62
CA PRO A 73 12.65 -20.01 -4.41
C PRO A 73 13.27 -19.86 -3.03
N GLN A 74 14.00 -20.85 -2.57
CA GLN A 74 14.73 -20.80 -1.29
C GLN A 74 16.21 -20.51 -1.57
N ILE A 75 16.65 -19.30 -1.24
CA ILE A 75 18.05 -18.87 -1.39
C ILE A 75 18.59 -18.51 -0.02
N GLN A 76 19.60 -19.27 0.44
CA GLN A 76 20.23 -18.99 1.74
C GLN A 76 21.07 -17.70 1.66
N MET A 77 20.82 -16.78 2.56
CA MET A 77 21.50 -15.48 2.65
C MET A 77 21.88 -15.17 4.09
N GLU A 78 22.81 -14.25 4.24
CA GLU A 78 23.18 -13.68 5.54
C GLU A 78 23.31 -12.16 5.38
N LEU A 79 22.72 -11.42 6.31
CA LEU A 79 22.80 -9.96 6.32
C LEU A 79 22.96 -9.48 7.77
N PHE A 80 23.97 -8.68 8.04
CA PHE A 80 24.31 -8.18 9.37
C PHE A 80 24.48 -9.29 10.45
N GLY A 81 25.02 -10.46 10.03
CA GLY A 81 25.19 -11.61 10.94
C GLY A 81 23.92 -12.40 11.21
N VAL A 82 22.82 -12.10 10.53
CA VAL A 82 21.55 -12.83 10.63
C VAL A 82 21.41 -13.75 9.41
N PRO A 83 21.46 -15.08 9.56
CA PRO A 83 21.18 -16.02 8.48
C PRO A 83 19.66 -16.10 8.25
N PHE A 84 19.24 -16.12 6.99
CA PHE A 84 17.84 -16.28 6.60
C PHE A 84 17.72 -16.90 5.21
N THR A 85 16.52 -17.36 4.87
CA THR A 85 16.19 -17.80 3.52
C THR A 85 15.48 -16.69 2.77
N TRP A 86 16.06 -16.20 1.68
CA TRP A 86 15.37 -15.28 0.79
C TRP A 86 14.44 -16.03 -0.15
N SER A 87 13.27 -15.43 -0.40
CA SER A 87 12.29 -15.97 -1.36
C SER A 87 11.51 -14.83 -2.02
N LEU A 88 10.92 -15.14 -3.17
CA LEU A 88 10.00 -14.26 -3.88
C LEU A 88 8.55 -14.46 -3.40
N LEU A 89 8.22 -15.69 -2.97
CA LEU A 89 6.92 -16.07 -2.41
C LEU A 89 7.11 -16.64 -1.00
N GLY A 90 6.24 -16.24 -0.09
CA GLY A 90 6.25 -16.71 1.29
C GLY A 90 7.19 -15.92 2.19
N TYR A 91 7.20 -16.28 3.46
CA TYR A 91 7.99 -15.63 4.51
C TYR A 91 8.68 -16.65 5.39
N ASN A 92 9.86 -16.28 5.92
CA ASN A 92 10.58 -17.09 6.90
C ASN A 92 9.67 -17.36 8.10
N VAL A 93 9.82 -18.57 8.67
CA VAL A 93 9.37 -18.85 10.02
C VAL A 93 10.24 -18.03 10.97
N LEU A 94 9.62 -17.14 11.72
CA LEU A 94 10.33 -16.30 12.67
C LEU A 94 10.25 -16.89 14.07
N CYS A 95 11.37 -16.88 14.77
CA CYS A 95 11.43 -17.28 16.17
C CYS A 95 11.93 -16.10 17.02
N ASP A 96 11.46 -16.04 18.26
CA ASP A 96 11.97 -15.09 19.24
C ASP A 96 13.33 -15.55 19.82
N GLN A 97 13.89 -14.78 20.74
CA GLN A 97 15.17 -15.08 21.40
C GLN A 97 15.17 -16.40 22.21
N THR A 98 13.99 -16.94 22.52
CA THR A 98 13.82 -18.22 23.21
C THR A 98 13.65 -19.40 22.26
N GLY A 99 13.60 -19.16 20.94
CA GLY A 99 13.32 -20.15 19.92
C GLY A 99 11.83 -20.43 19.72
N ALA A 100 10.93 -19.69 20.38
CA ALA A 100 9.50 -19.86 20.20
C ALA A 100 9.01 -19.19 18.91
N VAL A 101 8.12 -19.86 18.17
CA VAL A 101 7.56 -19.37 16.90
C VAL A 101 6.78 -18.07 17.12
N MET A 102 7.15 -17.04 16.36
CA MET A 102 6.47 -15.75 16.30
C MET A 102 5.35 -15.77 15.26
N ILE A 103 4.22 -15.12 15.55
CA ILE A 103 3.06 -15.04 14.62
C ILE A 103 3.34 -14.11 13.41
N GLY A 104 4.49 -13.47 13.33
CA GLY A 104 4.88 -12.54 12.25
C GLY A 104 5.57 -13.18 11.03
N GLY A 105 5.56 -14.52 10.88
CA GLY A 105 6.25 -15.22 9.79
C GLY A 105 5.51 -16.43 9.28
N GLY A 106 6.18 -17.23 8.43
CA GLY A 106 5.68 -18.47 7.88
C GLY A 106 4.45 -18.36 6.98
N LEU A 107 3.79 -19.46 6.73
CA LEU A 107 2.59 -19.54 5.89
C LEU A 107 1.44 -18.70 6.44
N GLY A 108 1.27 -18.63 7.75
CA GLY A 108 0.20 -17.85 8.39
C GLY A 108 0.31 -16.36 8.08
N TYR A 109 1.54 -15.81 8.11
CA TYR A 109 1.78 -14.43 7.77
C TYR A 109 1.62 -14.18 6.25
N PHE A 110 2.09 -15.10 5.42
CA PHE A 110 1.92 -15.02 3.96
C PHE A 110 0.43 -14.95 3.57
N ILE A 111 -0.41 -15.85 4.10
CA ILE A 111 -1.86 -15.83 3.85
C ILE A 111 -2.45 -14.50 4.31
N SER A 112 -2.07 -14.02 5.49
CA SER A 112 -2.58 -12.76 6.04
C SER A 112 -2.19 -11.57 5.19
N TYR A 113 -0.97 -11.56 4.66
CA TYR A 113 -0.47 -10.52 3.77
C TYR A 113 -1.23 -10.50 2.44
N GLU A 114 -1.38 -11.65 1.79
CA GLU A 114 -2.04 -11.72 0.48
C GLU A 114 -3.54 -11.44 0.59
N VAL A 115 -4.23 -11.99 1.59
CA VAL A 115 -5.67 -11.73 1.82
C VAL A 115 -5.90 -10.26 2.17
N GLY A 116 -5.11 -9.71 3.10
CA GLY A 116 -5.24 -8.31 3.50
C GLY A 116 -4.94 -7.36 2.35
N SER A 117 -3.91 -7.65 1.56
CA SER A 117 -3.57 -6.88 0.36
C SER A 117 -4.67 -6.97 -0.70
N PHE A 118 -5.22 -8.16 -0.98
CA PHE A 118 -6.30 -8.33 -1.94
C PHE A 118 -7.54 -7.53 -1.55
N VAL A 119 -8.01 -7.64 -0.31
CA VAL A 119 -9.17 -6.89 0.19
C VAL A 119 -8.92 -5.38 0.09
N ALA A 120 -7.75 -4.94 0.50
CA ALA A 120 -7.35 -3.55 0.42
C ALA A 120 -7.34 -3.03 -1.04
N GLN A 121 -6.88 -3.83 -2.00
CA GLN A 121 -6.87 -3.45 -3.41
C GLN A 121 -8.27 -3.44 -4.04
N CYS A 122 -9.17 -4.31 -3.62
CA CYS A 122 -10.58 -4.25 -4.04
C CYS A 122 -11.25 -2.92 -3.65
N ILE A 123 -10.87 -2.36 -2.51
CA ILE A 123 -11.35 -1.04 -2.05
C ILE A 123 -10.59 0.08 -2.76
N ASN A 124 -9.27 -0.05 -2.93
CA ASN A 124 -8.41 0.97 -3.50
C ASN A 124 -8.70 1.23 -4.98
N PHE A 125 -8.98 0.19 -5.75
CA PHE A 125 -9.23 0.29 -7.20
C PHE A 125 -10.29 1.34 -7.56
N PRO A 126 -11.55 1.28 -7.05
CA PRO A 126 -12.57 2.27 -7.39
C PRO A 126 -12.23 3.68 -6.88
N LEU A 127 -11.57 3.81 -5.74
CA LEU A 127 -11.15 5.10 -5.19
C LEU A 127 -10.09 5.76 -6.08
N GLN A 128 -9.06 5.02 -6.46
CA GLN A 128 -8.01 5.53 -7.32
C GLN A 128 -8.54 5.84 -8.72
N ARG A 129 -9.28 4.91 -9.33
CA ARG A 129 -9.82 5.08 -10.67
C ARG A 129 -10.76 6.29 -10.78
N ASN A 130 -11.73 6.39 -9.87
CA ASN A 130 -12.82 7.35 -10.02
C ASN A 130 -12.49 8.73 -9.43
N ILE A 131 -11.72 8.79 -8.33
CA ILE A 131 -11.47 10.03 -7.59
C ILE A 131 -10.08 10.58 -7.92
N THR A 132 -9.03 9.77 -7.78
CA THR A 132 -7.66 10.26 -7.96
C THR A 132 -7.35 10.56 -9.43
N PHE A 133 -7.59 9.57 -10.29
CA PHE A 133 -7.22 9.66 -11.71
C PHE A 133 -8.39 10.09 -12.59
N LYS A 134 -9.62 10.03 -12.10
CA LYS A 134 -10.86 10.39 -12.86
C LYS A 134 -10.88 9.75 -14.25
N SER A 135 -10.52 8.47 -14.30
CA SER A 135 -10.36 7.74 -15.56
C SER A 135 -11.72 7.35 -16.15
N HIS A 136 -11.89 7.58 -17.45
CA HIS A 136 -13.10 7.26 -18.21
C HIS A 136 -12.96 5.99 -19.07
N GLY A 137 -11.81 5.30 -19.00
CA GLY A 137 -11.58 4.05 -19.72
C GLY A 137 -12.50 2.91 -19.26
N ASN A 138 -12.49 1.80 -20.03
CA ASN A 138 -13.29 0.62 -19.71
C ASN A 138 -12.89 0.05 -18.32
N PRO A 139 -13.84 0.00 -17.35
CA PRO A 139 -13.53 -0.40 -15.98
C PRO A 139 -13.02 -1.85 -15.87
N PHE A 140 -13.56 -2.76 -16.67
CA PHE A 140 -13.18 -4.16 -16.65
C PHE A 140 -11.72 -4.36 -17.12
N TYR A 141 -11.35 -3.70 -18.21
CA TYR A 141 -10.00 -3.76 -18.74
C TYR A 141 -8.98 -3.13 -17.77
N GLN A 142 -9.35 -2.00 -17.16
CA GLN A 142 -8.52 -1.35 -16.14
C GLN A 142 -8.39 -2.20 -14.87
N ALA A 143 -9.47 -2.87 -14.43
CA ALA A 143 -9.42 -3.79 -13.30
C ALA A 143 -8.49 -4.97 -13.57
N MET A 144 -8.56 -5.56 -14.76
CA MET A 144 -7.69 -6.66 -15.15
C MET A 144 -6.21 -6.26 -15.04
N TRP A 145 -5.80 -5.14 -15.66
CA TRP A 145 -4.42 -4.66 -15.59
C TRP A 145 -4.00 -4.24 -14.18
N TYR A 146 -4.93 -3.67 -13.40
CA TYR A 146 -4.71 -3.33 -12.02
C TYR A 146 -4.36 -4.54 -11.16
N PHE A 147 -5.11 -5.64 -11.31
CA PHE A 147 -4.86 -6.87 -10.55
C PHE A 147 -3.60 -7.60 -11.03
N PHE A 148 -3.29 -7.59 -12.33
CA PHE A 148 -1.99 -8.09 -12.81
C PHE A 148 -0.81 -7.29 -12.23
N ALA A 149 -0.93 -5.96 -12.22
CA ALA A 149 0.07 -5.11 -11.60
C ALA A 149 0.19 -5.37 -10.09
N TRP A 150 -0.94 -5.55 -9.39
CA TRP A 150 -0.93 -5.90 -7.98
C TRP A 150 -0.18 -7.21 -7.72
N ILE A 151 -0.42 -8.27 -8.48
CA ILE A 151 0.31 -9.55 -8.34
C ILE A 151 1.82 -9.31 -8.53
N ALA A 152 2.21 -8.61 -9.59
CA ALA A 152 3.63 -8.33 -9.85
C ALA A 152 4.28 -7.51 -8.73
N ILE A 153 3.58 -6.48 -8.22
CA ILE A 153 4.05 -5.64 -7.12
C ILE A 153 4.10 -6.43 -5.81
N SER A 154 3.12 -7.30 -5.56
CA SER A 154 3.10 -8.18 -4.38
C SER A 154 4.34 -9.07 -4.36
N LEU A 155 4.71 -9.69 -5.48
CA LEU A 155 5.94 -10.48 -5.61
C LEU A 155 7.20 -9.64 -5.30
N VAL A 156 7.30 -8.45 -5.87
CA VAL A 156 8.43 -7.54 -5.60
C VAL A 156 8.49 -7.15 -4.13
N CYS A 157 7.35 -6.83 -3.52
CA CYS A 157 7.27 -6.48 -2.11
C CYS A 157 7.61 -7.68 -1.20
N ASN A 158 7.15 -8.89 -1.55
CA ASN A 158 7.52 -10.11 -0.84
C ASN A 158 9.04 -10.33 -0.87
N GLY A 159 9.66 -10.29 -2.07
CA GLY A 159 11.10 -10.41 -2.20
C GLY A 159 11.88 -9.34 -1.42
N PHE A 160 11.41 -8.09 -1.47
CA PHE A 160 11.99 -7.00 -0.68
C PHE A 160 11.85 -7.23 0.83
N ASN A 161 10.67 -7.62 1.29
CA ASN A 161 10.41 -7.89 2.70
C ASN A 161 11.30 -9.03 3.23
N ASN A 162 11.49 -10.09 2.45
CA ASN A 162 12.36 -11.20 2.83
C ASN A 162 13.85 -10.84 2.96
N LEU A 163 14.27 -9.66 2.46
CA LEU A 163 15.63 -9.16 2.70
C LEU A 163 15.79 -8.52 4.09
N TRP A 164 14.81 -7.76 4.54
CA TRP A 164 14.98 -6.95 5.75
C TRP A 164 14.18 -7.43 6.96
N MET A 165 13.04 -8.11 6.74
CA MET A 165 12.18 -8.58 7.84
C MET A 165 12.89 -9.55 8.82
N PRO A 166 13.66 -10.55 8.36
CA PRO A 166 14.39 -11.43 9.27
C PRO A 166 15.41 -10.66 10.12
N VAL A 167 16.09 -9.68 9.53
CA VAL A 167 17.03 -8.82 10.26
C VAL A 167 16.28 -7.93 11.27
N ALA A 168 15.17 -7.34 10.88
CA ALA A 168 14.35 -6.54 11.79
C ALA A 168 13.81 -7.39 12.95
N ALA A 169 13.37 -8.61 12.70
CA ALA A 169 12.90 -9.52 13.76
C ALA A 169 13.99 -9.86 14.79
N ALA A 170 15.27 -9.91 14.38
CA ALA A 170 16.38 -10.16 15.28
C ALA A 170 16.72 -8.98 16.19
N TYR A 171 16.50 -7.72 15.74
CA TYR A 171 16.96 -6.52 16.43
C TYR A 171 15.83 -5.63 16.97
N VAL A 172 14.60 -5.78 16.49
CA VAL A 172 13.47 -4.90 16.82
C VAL A 172 12.50 -5.60 17.76
N PRO A 173 12.02 -4.94 18.82
CA PRO A 173 11.01 -5.49 19.70
C PRO A 173 9.71 -5.85 18.95
N PRO A 174 9.02 -6.96 19.30
CA PRO A 174 7.82 -7.41 18.60
C PRO A 174 6.70 -6.37 18.51
N ALA A 175 6.57 -5.50 19.51
CA ALA A 175 5.57 -4.44 19.52
C ALA A 175 5.79 -3.39 18.39
N VAL A 176 7.03 -3.18 17.98
CA VAL A 176 7.42 -2.21 16.95
C VAL A 176 7.50 -2.88 15.56
N TYR A 177 7.78 -4.18 15.53
CA TYR A 177 8.01 -4.93 14.30
C TYR A 177 6.85 -4.81 13.29
N ASN A 178 5.61 -5.07 13.70
CA ASN A 178 4.45 -4.99 12.80
C ASN A 178 4.22 -3.58 12.24
N ILE A 179 4.49 -2.56 13.05
CA ILE A 179 4.40 -1.16 12.62
C ILE A 179 5.44 -0.90 11.53
N LEU A 180 6.70 -1.27 11.75
CA LEU A 180 7.77 -1.11 10.77
C LEU A 180 7.48 -1.86 9.47
N VAL A 181 7.08 -3.14 9.55
CA VAL A 181 6.73 -3.94 8.37
C VAL A 181 5.64 -3.25 7.57
N THR A 182 4.57 -2.81 8.21
CA THR A 182 3.45 -2.16 7.53
C THR A 182 3.88 -0.86 6.86
N PHE A 183 4.60 0.02 7.56
CA PHE A 183 4.99 1.32 7.01
C PHE A 183 6.05 1.22 5.92
N ILE A 184 7.07 0.36 6.08
CA ILE A 184 8.12 0.20 5.06
C ILE A 184 7.53 -0.44 3.81
N THR A 185 6.82 -1.56 3.96
CA THR A 185 6.18 -2.24 2.82
C THR A 185 5.13 -1.37 2.15
N GLY A 186 4.29 -0.72 2.95
CA GLY A 186 3.28 0.21 2.47
C GLY A 186 3.88 1.39 1.72
N GLY A 187 4.98 1.98 2.22
CA GLY A 187 5.69 3.07 1.57
C GLY A 187 6.31 2.67 0.22
N VAL A 188 6.98 1.52 0.17
CA VAL A 188 7.57 1.01 -1.07
C VAL A 188 6.48 0.69 -2.10
N SER A 189 5.45 -0.05 -1.71
CA SER A 189 4.34 -0.39 -2.61
C SER A 189 3.60 0.86 -3.11
N MET A 190 3.38 1.86 -2.24
CA MET A 190 2.73 3.11 -2.58
C MET A 190 3.47 3.84 -3.71
N VAL A 191 4.79 3.95 -3.63
CA VAL A 191 5.60 4.60 -4.68
C VAL A 191 5.47 3.86 -6.01
N ILE A 192 5.59 2.53 -5.99
CA ILE A 192 5.48 1.71 -7.21
C ILE A 192 4.07 1.83 -7.81
N PHE A 193 3.02 1.67 -7.00
CA PHE A 193 1.63 1.78 -7.45
C PHE A 193 1.30 3.15 -8.05
N PHE A 194 1.83 4.23 -7.49
CA PHE A 194 1.57 5.56 -8.04
C PHE A 194 1.99 5.69 -9.51
N PHE A 195 3.17 5.19 -9.86
CA PHE A 195 3.64 5.21 -11.24
C PHE A 195 2.86 4.25 -12.13
N VAL A 196 2.59 3.04 -11.63
CA VAL A 196 1.82 2.02 -12.37
C VAL A 196 0.40 2.50 -12.66
N PHE A 197 -0.25 3.15 -11.69
CA PHE A 197 -1.62 3.64 -11.88
C PHE A 197 -1.72 4.77 -12.90
N LYS A 198 -0.69 5.59 -13.05
CA LYS A 198 -0.63 6.56 -14.15
C LYS A 198 -0.67 5.90 -15.53
N ILE A 199 -0.15 4.68 -15.65
CA ILE A 199 -0.16 3.90 -16.89
C ILE A 199 -1.52 3.23 -17.08
N ILE A 200 -2.07 2.62 -16.02
CA ILE A 200 -3.33 1.87 -16.08
C ILE A 200 -4.55 2.78 -16.21
N PHE A 201 -4.49 3.96 -15.60
CA PHE A 201 -5.54 4.97 -15.65
C PHE A 201 -5.12 6.17 -16.49
N PRO A 202 -4.99 6.02 -17.83
CA PRO A 202 -4.70 7.14 -18.69
C PRO A 202 -5.81 8.18 -18.53
N GLU A 203 -5.40 9.43 -18.42
CA GLU A 203 -6.34 10.54 -18.35
C GLU A 203 -7.16 10.58 -19.64
N GLY A 204 -8.49 10.57 -19.51
CA GLY A 204 -9.35 10.77 -20.66
C GLY A 204 -9.06 12.16 -21.25
N GLU A 205 -8.69 12.22 -22.53
CA GLU A 205 -8.80 13.45 -23.29
C GLU A 205 -10.22 13.96 -23.10
N LYS A 206 -10.35 15.23 -22.70
CA LYS A 206 -11.64 15.92 -22.80
C LYS A 206 -12.04 15.77 -24.26
N GLN A 207 -13.05 14.94 -24.56
CA GLN A 207 -13.71 15.04 -25.85
C GLN A 207 -14.15 16.50 -25.96
N THR A 208 -13.46 17.24 -26.77
CA THR A 208 -13.91 18.54 -27.24
C THR A 208 -15.24 18.28 -27.95
N LYS A 209 -16.34 18.56 -27.26
CA LYS A 209 -17.64 18.71 -27.88
C LYS A 209 -17.60 20.00 -28.70
N ASP A 210 -16.90 19.96 -29.81
CA ASP A 210 -16.94 20.98 -30.85
C ASP A 210 -16.77 20.29 -32.17
N SER A 211 -17.87 19.68 -32.63
CA SER A 211 -18.14 19.46 -34.06
C SER A 211 -19.62 19.00 -34.22
N VAL A 212 -20.54 19.96 -34.15
CA VAL A 212 -21.70 20.03 -35.07
C VAL A 212 -22.03 21.48 -35.24
#